data_b0a6d4c0eeae3ca884a5df9741bacd28
#
_entry.id   b0a6d4c0eeae3ca884a5df9741bacd28
#
_cell.length_a   1.000
_cell.length_b   1.000
_cell.length_c   1.000
_cell.angle_alpha   90.00
_cell.angle_beta   90.00
_cell.angle_gamma   90.00
#
_symmetry.space_group_name_H-M   'P 1'
#
loop_
_entity.id
_entity.type
_entity.pdbx_description
1 polymer ?
#
loop_
_entity_poly.entity_id
_entity_poly.type
_entity_poly.pdbx_seq_one_letter_code
_entity_poly.pdbx_strand_id
1 'polypeptide(L)'
;MKKFSLLLGLVAVSMFVIGCGEPQTTGSGSNNTQEEDPHAGHNHDGGGHDGHDHAAHDHSPKHGGHLIEIGRNHEYHAELVDDHKTESITVYMMDSHMEPLSLNVSSISLVLTAGDNTETFELMASQPGGSAEFSSNDAKMMEMIEGEEVKGKLRVNIDGKPFSGAFDHHGHGHEGEGDSHAGHNH
;
A
#
# COMPACT_ATOMS: atom_id res chain seq x y z
N MET A 1 43.81 22.77 -17.23
CA MET A 1 43.12 22.70 -18.51
C MET A 1 42.53 21.31 -18.64
N LYS A 2 41.25 21.12 -18.29
CA LYS A 2 40.56 19.81 -18.39
C LYS A 2 39.65 19.84 -19.61
N LYS A 3 39.90 18.94 -20.56
CA LYS A 3 39.16 18.83 -21.80
C LYS A 3 37.83 18.11 -21.54
N PHE A 4 36.72 18.82 -21.77
CA PHE A 4 35.37 18.22 -21.79
C PHE A 4 35.18 17.48 -23.11
N SER A 5 34.94 16.19 -23.05
CA SER A 5 34.56 15.36 -24.19
C SER A 5 33.06 15.24 -24.24
N LEU A 6 32.43 15.86 -25.24
CA LEU A 6 31.00 15.83 -25.50
C LEU A 6 30.69 14.57 -26.30
N LEU A 7 30.02 13.61 -25.69
CA LEU A 7 29.52 12.39 -26.36
C LEU A 7 28.07 12.61 -26.80
N LEU A 8 27.86 12.73 -28.10
CA LEU A 8 26.55 12.90 -28.74
C LEU A 8 25.93 11.51 -28.95
N GLY A 9 24.92 11.14 -28.15
CA GLY A 9 24.22 9.87 -28.28
C GLY A 9 23.00 9.98 -29.19
N LEU A 10 22.98 9.14 -30.19
CA LEU A 10 21.98 9.00 -31.25
C LEU A 10 20.71 8.32 -30.66
N VAL A 11 19.57 9.00 -30.72
CA VAL A 11 18.26 8.44 -30.32
C VAL A 11 17.63 7.76 -31.52
N ALA A 12 17.47 6.45 -31.48
CA ALA A 12 16.69 5.67 -32.43
C ALA A 12 15.23 5.59 -31.99
N VAL A 13 14.33 6.18 -32.78
CA VAL A 13 12.90 6.10 -32.60
C VAL A 13 12.39 4.86 -33.33
N SER A 14 11.89 3.87 -32.60
CA SER A 14 11.20 2.70 -33.17
C SER A 14 9.69 2.94 -33.12
N MET A 15 9.05 3.09 -34.27
CA MET A 15 7.58 3.09 -34.42
C MET A 15 7.07 1.65 -34.39
N PHE A 16 6.18 1.34 -33.45
CA PHE A 16 5.39 0.12 -33.47
C PHE A 16 3.98 0.41 -34.01
N VAL A 17 3.61 -0.35 -35.03
CA VAL A 17 2.34 -0.30 -35.74
C VAL A 17 1.27 -1.02 -34.94
N ILE A 18 0.11 -0.34 -34.81
CA ILE A 18 -1.09 -0.82 -34.14
C ILE A 18 -1.81 -1.81 -35.07
N GLY A 19 -2.04 -3.03 -34.60
CA GLY A 19 -2.90 -4.02 -35.22
C GLY A 19 -4.26 -4.04 -34.50
N CYS A 20 -5.34 -3.56 -35.16
CA CYS A 20 -6.71 -3.76 -34.76
C CYS A 20 -7.16 -5.17 -35.13
N GLY A 21 -7.70 -5.93 -34.16
CA GLY A 21 -8.41 -7.18 -34.37
C GLY A 21 -9.75 -7.13 -33.65
N GLU A 22 -10.85 -7.01 -34.41
CA GLU A 22 -12.22 -7.17 -33.92
C GLU A 22 -12.56 -8.65 -33.73
N PRO A 23 -13.27 -9.06 -32.67
CA PRO A 23 -14.02 -10.32 -32.68
C PRO A 23 -15.50 -10.06 -32.92
N GLN A 24 -16.02 -10.76 -33.91
CA GLN A 24 -17.41 -10.83 -34.31
C GLN A 24 -18.26 -11.57 -33.29
N THR A 25 -19.43 -11.01 -33.01
CA THR A 25 -20.58 -11.61 -32.33
C THR A 25 -21.43 -12.40 -33.30
N THR A 26 -21.81 -13.62 -32.91
CA THR A 26 -23.02 -14.31 -33.36
C THR A 26 -23.58 -15.03 -32.14
N GLY A 27 -24.74 -14.78 -31.61
CA GLY A 27 -26.06 -14.77 -32.18
C GLY A 27 -26.79 -16.05 -31.79
N SER A 28 -27.93 -15.91 -31.18
CA SER A 28 -29.09 -16.81 -31.06
C SER A 28 -29.44 -17.11 -29.61
N GLY A 29 -30.47 -16.63 -29.02
CA GLY A 29 -31.89 -16.70 -29.32
C GLY A 29 -32.50 -18.00 -28.80
N SER A 30 -33.19 -17.95 -27.64
CA SER A 30 -34.41 -18.72 -27.46
C SER A 30 -35.19 -18.26 -26.22
N ASN A 31 -36.42 -17.89 -26.50
CA ASN A 31 -37.50 -17.70 -25.53
C ASN A 31 -37.80 -19.00 -24.80
N ASN A 32 -38.14 -18.95 -23.54
CA ASN A 32 -39.20 -19.81 -23.04
C ASN A 32 -39.95 -19.19 -21.85
N THR A 33 -41.21 -19.27 -21.96
CA THR A 33 -42.45 -18.90 -21.33
C THR A 33 -42.51 -19.20 -19.82
N GLN A 34 -43.27 -18.35 -19.14
CA GLN A 34 -43.84 -18.46 -17.79
C GLN A 34 -44.46 -19.81 -17.48
N GLU A 35 -44.30 -20.29 -16.27
CA GLU A 35 -45.36 -20.92 -15.49
C GLU A 35 -45.16 -20.59 -14.00
N GLU A 36 -46.22 -20.03 -13.42
CA GLU A 36 -46.35 -19.75 -11.99
C GLU A 36 -46.67 -21.07 -11.26
N ASP A 37 -45.97 -21.31 -10.15
CA ASP A 37 -46.36 -22.33 -9.18
C ASP A 37 -46.16 -21.86 -7.74
N PRO A 38 -47.19 -21.91 -6.88
CA PRO A 38 -47.14 -21.37 -5.53
C PRO A 38 -46.58 -22.47 -4.59
N HIS A 39 -45.34 -22.33 -4.15
CA HIS A 39 -44.76 -23.21 -3.17
C HIS A 39 -44.95 -22.75 -1.76
N ALA A 40 -45.82 -23.45 -1.08
CA ALA A 40 -45.93 -23.51 0.36
C ALA A 40 -44.66 -24.07 1.01
N GLY A 41 -44.23 -23.38 2.08
CA GLY A 41 -43.55 -23.93 3.24
C GLY A 41 -42.29 -24.78 3.01
N HIS A 42 -41.12 -24.17 3.11
CA HIS A 42 -39.92 -24.86 3.51
C HIS A 42 -39.50 -24.42 4.91
N ASN A 43 -39.75 -25.38 5.86
CA ASN A 43 -39.03 -25.43 7.11
C ASN A 43 -37.55 -25.62 6.80
N HIS A 44 -36.73 -24.62 7.04
CA HIS A 44 -35.29 -24.80 7.14
C HIS A 44 -34.95 -25.17 8.57
N ASP A 45 -35.01 -26.49 8.82
CA ASP A 45 -34.30 -27.10 9.93
C ASP A 45 -32.81 -26.81 9.81
N GLY A 46 -32.22 -26.45 10.93
CA GLY A 46 -30.86 -26.00 11.14
C GLY A 46 -29.79 -26.84 10.44
N GLY A 47 -29.27 -26.32 9.35
CA GLY A 47 -27.95 -26.65 8.86
C GLY A 47 -26.96 -25.76 9.58
N GLY A 48 -26.16 -26.34 10.48
CA GLY A 48 -25.04 -25.64 11.09
C GLY A 48 -24.17 -25.11 10.00
N HIS A 49 -24.06 -23.79 9.91
CA HIS A 49 -22.95 -23.17 9.23
C HIS A 49 -21.74 -23.52 10.08
N ASP A 50 -20.98 -24.53 9.64
CA ASP A 50 -19.60 -24.69 10.07
C ASP A 50 -18.94 -23.34 9.84
N GLY A 51 -18.80 -22.60 10.95
CA GLY A 51 -18.08 -21.35 10.96
C GLY A 51 -16.69 -21.67 10.41
N HIS A 52 -16.43 -21.21 9.19
CA HIS A 52 -15.07 -21.03 8.77
C HIS A 52 -14.52 -19.99 9.72
N ASP A 53 -13.86 -20.45 10.80
CA ASP A 53 -12.94 -19.64 11.57
C ASP A 53 -11.86 -19.20 10.58
N HIS A 54 -12.15 -18.11 9.87
CA HIS A 54 -11.09 -17.27 9.36
C HIS A 54 -10.42 -16.76 10.62
N ALA A 55 -9.35 -17.41 11.02
CA ALA A 55 -8.46 -16.87 12.02
C ALA A 55 -8.26 -15.41 11.60
N ALA A 56 -8.81 -14.49 12.39
CA ALA A 56 -8.67 -13.09 12.13
C ALA A 56 -7.17 -12.83 12.20
N HIS A 57 -6.52 -12.70 11.03
CA HIS A 57 -5.13 -12.33 10.96
C HIS A 57 -5.05 -10.96 11.61
N ASP A 58 -4.27 -10.87 12.68
CA ASP A 58 -4.05 -9.62 13.37
C ASP A 58 -3.21 -8.71 12.46
N HIS A 59 -3.88 -7.74 11.83
CA HIS A 59 -3.27 -6.73 10.98
C HIS A 59 -2.86 -5.49 11.80
N SER A 60 -2.55 -5.64 13.07
CA SER A 60 -2.06 -4.54 13.91
C SER A 60 -0.60 -4.20 13.58
N PRO A 61 -0.24 -2.90 13.60
CA PRO A 61 1.15 -2.48 13.46
C PRO A 61 2.04 -3.11 14.52
N LYS A 62 3.19 -3.66 14.13
CA LYS A 62 4.13 -4.33 15.06
C LYS A 62 5.12 -3.38 15.72
N HIS A 63 5.36 -2.22 15.10
CA HIS A 63 6.33 -1.21 15.55
C HIS A 63 5.66 0.10 16.01
N GLY A 64 4.32 0.13 16.02
CA GLY A 64 3.52 1.29 16.46
C GLY A 64 3.40 2.39 15.42
N GLY A 65 3.68 2.08 14.16
CA GLY A 65 3.58 2.98 13.03
C GLY A 65 2.25 2.92 12.30
N HIS A 66 2.22 3.46 11.10
CA HIS A 66 1.07 3.47 10.21
C HIS A 66 1.12 2.30 9.23
N LEU A 67 0.07 1.46 9.23
CA LEU A 67 -0.01 0.32 8.33
C LEU A 67 -0.48 0.74 6.94
N ILE A 68 0.21 0.28 5.90
CA ILE A 68 -0.06 0.55 4.49
C ILE A 68 -0.31 -0.77 3.78
N GLU A 69 -1.47 -0.90 3.16
CA GLU A 69 -1.77 -2.05 2.30
C GLU A 69 -1.14 -1.86 0.92
N ILE A 70 -0.46 -2.88 0.41
CA ILE A 70 0.27 -2.85 -0.85
C ILE A 70 -0.25 -3.93 -1.78
N GLY A 71 -0.53 -3.54 -3.02
CA GLY A 71 -1.08 -4.43 -4.02
C GLY A 71 -2.60 -4.50 -3.99
N ARG A 72 -3.14 -5.61 -4.47
CA ARG A 72 -4.58 -5.90 -4.46
C ARG A 72 -4.83 -7.06 -3.50
N ASN A 73 -5.97 -7.08 -2.84
CA ASN A 73 -6.38 -8.17 -1.95
C ASN A 73 -5.38 -8.45 -0.81
N HIS A 74 -4.76 -7.40 -0.22
CA HIS A 74 -3.84 -7.53 0.92
C HIS A 74 -2.65 -8.46 0.66
N GLU A 75 -2.09 -8.42 -0.56
CA GLU A 75 -0.96 -9.28 -0.94
C GLU A 75 0.29 -8.98 -0.11
N TYR A 76 0.51 -7.71 0.21
CA TYR A 76 1.63 -7.23 1.02
C TYR A 76 1.20 -6.09 1.92
N HIS A 77 1.98 -5.87 2.96
CA HIS A 77 1.82 -4.76 3.88
C HIS A 77 3.15 -4.04 4.08
N ALA A 78 3.07 -2.80 4.47
CA ALA A 78 4.19 -2.06 5.00
C ALA A 78 3.77 -1.30 6.24
N GLU A 79 4.66 -1.14 7.19
CA GLU A 79 4.47 -0.28 8.35
C GLU A 79 5.44 0.89 8.26
N LEU A 80 4.92 2.12 8.23
CA LEU A 80 5.69 3.34 8.22
C LEU A 80 5.78 3.86 9.65
N VAL A 81 6.99 4.03 10.13
CA VAL A 81 7.31 4.54 11.46
C VAL A 81 8.13 5.83 11.32
N ASP A 82 7.64 6.91 11.89
CA ASP A 82 8.36 8.17 12.05
C ASP A 82 8.95 8.24 13.47
N ASP A 83 10.24 8.44 13.56
CA ASP A 83 10.96 8.58 14.85
C ASP A 83 11.54 10.00 14.96
N HIS A 84 10.87 10.84 15.76
CA HIS A 84 11.30 12.22 16.03
C HIS A 84 12.61 12.33 16.82
N LYS A 85 13.05 11.25 17.51
CA LYS A 85 14.30 11.28 18.29
C LYS A 85 15.51 11.08 17.39
N THR A 86 15.36 10.23 16.40
CA THR A 86 16.42 9.93 15.41
C THR A 86 16.25 10.71 14.12
N GLU A 87 15.17 11.51 14.01
CA GLU A 87 14.81 12.27 12.80
C GLU A 87 14.82 11.37 11.55
N SER A 88 14.17 10.19 11.66
CA SER A 88 14.16 9.21 10.59
C SER A 88 12.79 8.61 10.35
N ILE A 89 12.54 8.24 9.10
CA ILE A 89 11.39 7.43 8.71
C ILE A 89 11.89 6.05 8.34
N THR A 90 11.25 5.04 8.89
CA THR A 90 11.53 3.63 8.61
C THR A 90 10.26 2.96 8.07
N VAL A 91 10.42 2.16 7.03
CA VAL A 91 9.36 1.33 6.45
C VAL A 91 9.75 -0.13 6.62
N TYR A 92 8.89 -0.90 7.28
CA TYR A 92 9.00 -2.35 7.44
C TYR A 92 8.08 -3.04 6.43
N MET A 93 8.66 -3.87 5.57
CA MET A 93 7.90 -4.63 4.57
C MET A 93 7.46 -5.97 5.14
N MET A 94 6.21 -6.34 4.86
CA MET A 94 5.60 -7.58 5.36
C MET A 94 4.81 -8.27 4.24
N ASP A 95 4.67 -9.58 4.36
CA ASP A 95 3.81 -10.39 3.50
C ASP A 95 2.33 -10.33 3.93
N SER A 96 1.47 -11.12 3.29
CA SER A 96 0.04 -11.22 3.61
C SER A 96 -0.28 -11.76 5.01
N HIS A 97 0.72 -12.35 5.70
CA HIS A 97 0.59 -12.89 7.05
C HIS A 97 1.22 -11.97 8.11
N MET A 98 1.60 -10.75 7.71
CA MET A 98 2.31 -9.79 8.57
C MET A 98 3.71 -10.27 9.02
N GLU A 99 4.33 -11.21 8.27
CA GLU A 99 5.70 -11.64 8.52
C GLU A 99 6.69 -10.79 7.71
N PRO A 100 7.90 -10.54 8.22
CA PRO A 100 8.90 -9.71 7.54
C PRO A 100 9.20 -10.21 6.12
N LEU A 101 9.02 -9.35 5.11
CA LEU A 101 9.28 -9.63 3.70
C LEU A 101 10.60 -9.00 3.26
N SER A 102 11.62 -9.84 3.06
CA SER A 102 12.93 -9.38 2.58
C SER A 102 12.91 -9.14 1.07
N LEU A 103 13.23 -7.93 0.64
CA LEU A 103 13.26 -7.51 -0.75
C LEU A 103 14.70 -7.33 -1.23
N ASN A 104 15.03 -7.87 -2.40
CA ASN A 104 16.35 -7.71 -3.02
C ASN A 104 16.40 -6.42 -3.88
N VAL A 105 16.16 -5.28 -3.25
CA VAL A 105 16.27 -3.94 -3.84
C VAL A 105 17.10 -3.05 -2.94
N SER A 106 17.77 -2.04 -3.50
CA SER A 106 18.59 -1.11 -2.72
C SER A 106 17.78 0.01 -2.08
N SER A 107 16.61 0.32 -2.61
CA SER A 107 15.72 1.36 -2.10
C SER A 107 14.27 1.12 -2.50
N ILE A 108 13.38 1.81 -1.80
CA ILE A 108 11.96 1.97 -2.14
C ILE A 108 11.64 3.46 -2.20
N SER A 109 10.56 3.84 -2.89
CA SER A 109 10.22 5.26 -3.07
C SER A 109 8.96 5.60 -2.28
N LEU A 110 9.02 6.71 -1.54
CA LEU A 110 7.90 7.32 -0.83
C LEU A 110 7.54 8.66 -1.49
N VAL A 111 6.33 8.74 -2.01
CA VAL A 111 5.78 9.99 -2.56
C VAL A 111 4.88 10.61 -1.50
N LEU A 112 5.19 11.84 -1.10
CA LEU A 112 4.40 12.61 -0.15
C LEU A 112 3.76 13.80 -0.86
N THR A 113 2.52 14.10 -0.51
CA THR A 113 1.76 15.26 -1.00
C THR A 113 1.16 15.99 0.20
N ALA A 114 1.58 17.23 0.41
CA ALA A 114 1.09 18.15 1.43
C ALA A 114 0.56 19.41 0.74
N GLY A 115 -0.75 19.59 0.71
CA GLY A 115 -1.39 20.64 -0.09
C GLY A 115 -1.07 20.50 -1.58
N ASP A 116 -0.49 21.54 -2.18
CA ASP A 116 -0.08 21.55 -3.59
C ASP A 116 1.35 21.04 -3.82
N ASN A 117 2.09 20.71 -2.76
CA ASN A 117 3.46 20.25 -2.85
C ASN A 117 3.53 18.72 -2.88
N THR A 118 4.14 18.16 -3.94
CA THR A 118 4.36 16.71 -4.07
C THR A 118 5.84 16.45 -4.29
N GLU A 119 6.41 15.58 -3.46
CA GLU A 119 7.81 15.17 -3.55
C GLU A 119 7.98 13.66 -3.46
N THR A 120 9.10 13.19 -3.99
CA THR A 120 9.47 11.78 -3.96
C THR A 120 10.78 11.62 -3.22
N PHE A 121 10.78 10.73 -2.25
CA PHE A 121 11.93 10.41 -1.40
C PHE A 121 12.32 8.95 -1.59
N GLU A 122 13.62 8.65 -1.43
CA GLU A 122 14.14 7.29 -1.45
C GLU A 122 14.48 6.85 -0.02
N LEU A 123 13.96 5.68 0.36
CA LEU A 123 14.35 5.01 1.59
C LEU A 123 15.30 3.87 1.23
N MET A 124 16.46 3.85 1.88
CA MET A 124 17.53 2.91 1.58
C MET A 124 17.36 1.62 2.39
N ALA A 125 17.67 0.49 1.76
CA ALA A 125 17.69 -0.79 2.45
C ALA A 125 18.70 -0.80 3.60
N SER A 126 18.29 -1.26 4.78
CA SER A 126 19.16 -1.37 5.96
C SER A 126 20.27 -2.42 5.79
N GLN A 127 20.06 -3.39 4.88
CA GLN A 127 21.02 -4.45 4.59
C GLN A 127 21.18 -4.68 3.09
N PRO A 128 22.41 -4.84 2.60
CA PRO A 128 22.64 -5.18 1.21
C PRO A 128 22.24 -6.64 0.91
N GLY A 129 21.68 -6.88 -0.28
CA GLY A 129 21.35 -8.24 -0.75
C GLY A 129 20.02 -8.81 -0.26
N GLY A 130 19.24 -8.02 0.47
CA GLY A 130 17.89 -8.35 0.92
C GLY A 130 17.55 -7.69 2.25
N SER A 131 16.53 -6.84 2.26
CA SER A 131 16.07 -6.16 3.47
C SER A 131 14.56 -6.13 3.54
N ALA A 132 14.02 -6.33 4.74
CA ALA A 132 12.63 -6.05 5.06
C ALA A 132 12.45 -4.62 5.62
N GLU A 133 13.55 -3.91 5.90
CA GLU A 133 13.59 -2.60 6.51
C GLU A 133 14.28 -1.60 5.59
N PHE A 134 13.63 -0.44 5.39
CA PHE A 134 14.11 0.66 4.55
C PHE A 134 13.97 1.96 5.33
N SER A 135 15.01 2.78 5.35
CA SER A 135 15.02 4.02 6.13
C SER A 135 15.59 5.20 5.38
N SER A 136 15.22 6.39 5.84
CA SER A 136 15.79 7.65 5.41
C SER A 136 15.76 8.65 6.57
N ASN A 137 16.76 9.52 6.61
CA ASN A 137 16.86 10.66 7.54
C ASN A 137 16.83 11.99 6.78
N ASP A 138 16.07 12.06 5.68
CA ASP A 138 15.87 13.29 4.93
C ASP A 138 15.00 14.27 5.74
N ALA A 139 15.57 15.40 6.15
CA ALA A 139 14.89 16.39 6.98
C ALA A 139 13.63 16.96 6.32
N LYS A 140 13.61 17.08 4.99
CA LYS A 140 12.44 17.58 4.26
C LYS A 140 11.31 16.55 4.25
N MET A 141 11.65 15.26 4.18
CA MET A 141 10.68 14.18 4.29
C MET A 141 10.03 14.19 5.68
N MET A 142 10.83 14.38 6.75
CA MET A 142 10.33 14.52 8.11
C MET A 142 9.40 15.74 8.23
N GLU A 143 9.82 16.91 7.76
CA GLU A 143 8.99 18.13 7.76
C GLU A 143 7.66 17.92 7.04
N MET A 144 7.66 17.19 5.91
CA MET A 144 6.44 16.94 5.16
C MET A 144 5.50 15.96 5.88
N ILE A 145 6.02 14.90 6.49
CA ILE A 145 5.19 13.89 7.16
C ILE A 145 4.55 14.41 8.45
N GLU A 146 5.19 15.36 9.10
CA GLU A 146 4.67 16.05 10.29
C GLU A 146 3.54 17.06 9.99
N GLY A 147 3.25 17.30 8.71
CA GLY A 147 2.17 18.19 8.28
C GLY A 147 0.78 17.69 8.72
N GLU A 148 -0.19 18.63 8.83
CA GLU A 148 -1.55 18.31 9.33
C GLU A 148 -2.30 17.29 8.45
N GLU A 149 -2.16 17.41 7.13
CA GLU A 149 -2.80 16.50 6.15
C GLU A 149 -1.79 16.12 5.08
N VAL A 150 -1.29 14.91 5.16
CA VAL A 150 -0.32 14.37 4.20
C VAL A 150 -0.87 13.12 3.52
N LYS A 151 -0.88 13.13 2.20
CA LYS A 151 -1.17 11.93 1.40
C LYS A 151 0.13 11.29 1.00
N GLY A 152 0.28 10.03 1.33
CA GLY A 152 1.46 9.24 0.99
C GLY A 152 1.16 8.15 -0.02
N LYS A 153 2.18 7.81 -0.82
CA LYS A 153 2.16 6.65 -1.70
C LYS A 153 3.51 5.97 -1.66
N LEU A 154 3.54 4.79 -1.09
CA LEU A 154 4.70 3.92 -1.12
C LEU A 154 4.75 3.17 -2.47
N ARG A 155 5.92 3.12 -3.08
CA ARG A 155 6.19 2.36 -4.32
C ARG A 155 7.34 1.40 -4.08
N VAL A 156 7.14 0.15 -4.44
CA VAL A 156 8.11 -0.92 -4.21
C VAL A 156 8.15 -1.87 -5.39
N ASN A 157 9.30 -2.47 -5.63
CA ASN A 157 9.46 -3.55 -6.62
C ASN A 157 9.64 -4.87 -5.87
N ILE A 158 8.71 -5.80 -6.07
CA ILE A 158 8.72 -7.13 -5.47
C ILE A 158 8.84 -8.16 -6.59
N ASP A 159 9.91 -8.94 -6.59
CA ASP A 159 10.20 -9.94 -7.63
C ASP A 159 10.12 -9.39 -9.06
N GLY A 160 10.63 -8.17 -9.27
CA GLY A 160 10.65 -7.52 -10.58
C GLY A 160 9.31 -6.90 -10.99
N LYS A 161 8.28 -6.92 -10.14
CA LYS A 161 6.96 -6.32 -10.40
C LYS A 161 6.77 -5.07 -9.55
N PRO A 162 6.22 -3.98 -10.13
CA PRO A 162 5.92 -2.77 -9.37
C PRO A 162 4.62 -2.92 -8.58
N PHE A 163 4.67 -2.57 -7.30
CA PHE A 163 3.53 -2.47 -6.40
C PHE A 163 3.47 -1.08 -5.78
N SER A 164 2.30 -0.71 -5.28
CA SER A 164 2.15 0.52 -4.49
C SER A 164 1.01 0.41 -3.50
N GLY A 165 1.14 1.13 -2.38
CA GLY A 165 0.11 1.37 -1.39
C GLY A 165 -0.03 2.86 -1.13
N ALA A 166 -1.25 3.35 -0.97
CA ALA A 166 -1.54 4.73 -0.60
C ALA A 166 -1.98 4.80 0.86
N PHE A 167 -1.70 5.91 1.51
CA PHE A 167 -2.12 6.18 2.87
C PHE A 167 -2.38 7.67 3.08
N ASP A 168 -3.23 7.98 4.05
CA ASP A 168 -3.46 9.33 4.54
C ASP A 168 -2.84 9.42 5.93
N HIS A 169 -1.92 10.34 6.12
CA HIS A 169 -1.26 10.59 7.40
C HIS A 169 -1.79 11.90 7.98
N HIS A 170 -2.29 11.81 9.20
CA HIS A 170 -2.68 12.98 9.98
C HIS A 170 -1.62 13.16 11.06
N GLY A 171 -0.89 14.27 11.00
CA GLY A 171 0.13 14.57 12.00
C GLY A 171 -0.45 14.46 13.41
N HIS A 172 0.18 13.68 14.25
CA HIS A 172 -0.17 13.60 15.65
C HIS A 172 0.28 14.89 16.33
N GLY A 173 -0.62 15.88 16.34
CA GLY A 173 -0.44 17.04 17.21
C GLY A 173 -0.30 16.52 18.64
N HIS A 174 0.88 16.70 19.23
CA HIS A 174 1.11 16.46 20.65
C HIS A 174 0.28 17.46 21.47
N GLU A 175 -1.01 17.23 21.57
CA GLU A 175 -1.80 17.78 22.66
C GLU A 175 -1.72 16.78 23.82
N GLY A 176 -0.64 16.94 24.58
CA GLY A 176 -0.55 16.36 25.90
C GLY A 176 -1.55 17.08 26.81
N GLU A 177 -2.77 16.56 26.89
CA GLU A 177 -3.65 16.86 28.00
C GLU A 177 -4.13 15.54 28.59
N GLY A 178 -3.57 15.24 29.75
CA GLY A 178 -4.04 14.19 30.63
C GLY A 178 -5.47 14.46 31.04
N ASP A 179 -6.40 13.75 30.44
CA ASP A 179 -7.78 13.70 30.92
C ASP A 179 -7.82 12.78 32.15
N SER A 180 -7.70 13.44 33.31
CA SER A 180 -8.04 12.86 34.61
C SER A 180 -9.55 12.63 34.64
N HIS A 181 -9.98 11.41 34.31
CA HIS A 181 -11.33 10.96 34.62
C HIS A 181 -11.52 10.87 36.12
N ALA A 182 -11.97 11.98 36.69
CA ALA A 182 -12.52 12.02 38.04
C ALA A 182 -13.79 11.17 38.09
N GLY A 183 -13.85 10.31 39.09
CA GLY A 183 -14.84 9.29 39.33
C GLY A 183 -16.30 9.70 39.22
N HIS A 184 -17.09 8.81 38.68
CA HIS A 184 -18.50 8.73 38.94
C HIS A 184 -18.77 7.64 39.96
N ASN A 185 -19.00 8.06 41.21
CA ASN A 185 -19.69 7.27 42.21
C ASN A 185 -21.20 7.29 41.91
N HIS A 186 -21.77 6.11 41.72
CA HIS A 186 -23.18 5.80 42.03
C HIS A 186 -23.27 4.41 42.62
#